data_b556de3277268ebec21b042301727030
#
_entry.id   b556de3277268ebec21b042301727030
#
_cell.length_a   1.000
_cell.length_b   1.000
_cell.length_c   1.000
_cell.angle_alpha   90.00
_cell.angle_beta   90.00
_cell.angle_gamma   90.00
#
_symmetry.space_group_name_H-M   'P 1'
#
loop_
_entity.id
_entity.type
_entity.pdbx_description
1 polymer ?
#
loop_
_entity_poly.entity_id
_entity_poly.type
_entity_poly.pdbx_seq_one_letter_code
_entity_poly.pdbx_strand_id
1 'polypeptide(L)'
;MALYFMSKVLQSPMYFFITQLSLCDIVVTMDILPTLLLTVLYGRCTVTLSSCIIQVCIFANSEASECLLLSVMSYDRYLAICNPLRYSSMMSYRFCLTSVIVVWLMGFMVMLIDAISMSSFHFCGPQIINHFYCDLEPIMQLSCSDTSLFHIWILIVATLFIMVPFIVIVTSYLYIVITILKIPSTTGRHKAFSTCSSHLIVVSIFYGTLITVYLFSTKGQSPILSKVLSLMFTVLTPLLNPIIYTLRNKDIKEALHKLKILLRFGYGHQRRTHLQN
;
A
#
# COMPACT_ATOMS: atom_id res chain seq x y z
N MET A 1 -13.82 0.05 -0.19
CA MET A 1 -14.35 -1.29 -0.56
C MET A 1 -15.88 -1.31 -0.76
N ALA A 2 -16.72 -1.05 0.22
CA ALA A 2 -18.18 -1.14 0.06
C ALA A 2 -18.74 -0.38 -1.17
N LEU A 3 -18.30 0.84 -1.43
CA LEU A 3 -18.71 1.66 -2.58
C LEU A 3 -18.41 1.02 -3.93
N TYR A 4 -17.32 0.25 -4.06
CA TYR A 4 -16.96 -0.46 -5.29
C TYR A 4 -18.03 -1.47 -5.69
N PHE A 5 -18.54 -2.24 -4.73
CA PHE A 5 -19.58 -3.23 -4.97
C PHE A 5 -20.96 -2.62 -5.22
N MET A 6 -21.22 -1.41 -4.70
CA MET A 6 -22.54 -0.75 -4.77
C MET A 6 -22.71 0.14 -6.00
N SER A 7 -21.63 0.57 -6.67
CA SER A 7 -21.68 1.53 -7.76
C SER A 7 -21.08 0.98 -9.05
N LYS A 8 -21.91 0.85 -10.10
CA LYS A 8 -21.45 0.41 -11.44
C LYS A 8 -20.37 1.34 -12.03
N VAL A 9 -20.37 2.62 -11.68
CA VAL A 9 -19.37 3.60 -12.14
C VAL A 9 -17.98 3.30 -11.60
N LEU A 10 -17.89 2.66 -10.42
CA LEU A 10 -16.63 2.30 -9.79
C LEU A 10 -16.11 0.90 -10.17
N GLN A 11 -16.78 0.19 -11.09
CA GLN A 11 -16.37 -1.14 -11.55
C GLN A 11 -15.34 -1.07 -12.69
N SER A 12 -14.35 -0.15 -12.58
CA SER A 12 -13.23 -0.11 -13.52
C SER A 12 -11.99 -0.78 -12.92
N PRO A 13 -11.01 -1.23 -13.75
CA PRO A 13 -9.77 -1.84 -13.30
C PRO A 13 -9.05 -1.04 -12.23
N MET A 14 -8.94 0.27 -12.39
CA MET A 14 -8.29 1.15 -11.43
C MET A 14 -8.92 1.08 -10.03
N TYR A 15 -10.27 1.10 -9.95
CA TYR A 15 -10.95 1.02 -8.64
C TYR A 15 -10.85 -0.37 -8.03
N PHE A 16 -10.76 -1.42 -8.85
CA PHE A 16 -10.47 -2.76 -8.37
C PHE A 16 -9.10 -2.83 -7.66
N PHE A 17 -8.06 -2.27 -8.27
CA PHE A 17 -6.73 -2.21 -7.66
C PHE A 17 -6.70 -1.30 -6.41
N ILE A 18 -7.42 -0.17 -6.40
CA ILE A 18 -7.57 0.67 -5.20
C ILE A 18 -8.20 -0.10 -4.05
N THR A 19 -9.14 -1.02 -4.30
CA THR A 19 -9.69 -1.87 -3.22
C THR A 19 -8.64 -2.83 -2.65
N GLN A 20 -7.74 -3.34 -3.48
CA GLN A 20 -6.64 -4.20 -3.03
C GLN A 20 -5.59 -3.40 -2.22
N LEU A 21 -5.25 -2.20 -2.70
CA LEU A 21 -4.38 -1.29 -1.96
C LEU A 21 -4.96 -0.96 -0.57
N SER A 22 -6.27 -0.65 -0.51
CA SER A 22 -6.95 -0.43 0.78
C SER A 22 -6.97 -1.68 1.67
N LEU A 23 -6.93 -2.87 1.10
CA LEU A 23 -6.80 -4.11 1.89
C LEU A 23 -5.40 -4.21 2.52
N CYS A 24 -4.34 -3.91 1.77
CA CYS A 24 -2.97 -3.82 2.31
C CYS A 24 -2.90 -2.80 3.45
N ASP A 25 -3.44 -1.58 3.25
CA ASP A 25 -3.50 -0.53 4.27
C ASP A 25 -4.18 -1.01 5.57
N ILE A 26 -5.29 -1.75 5.44
CA ILE A 26 -6.03 -2.31 6.60
C ILE A 26 -5.17 -3.38 7.30
N VAL A 27 -4.54 -4.27 6.54
CA VAL A 27 -3.70 -5.35 7.11
C VAL A 27 -2.53 -4.75 7.88
N VAL A 28 -1.79 -3.79 7.31
CA VAL A 28 -0.69 -3.08 7.99
C VAL A 28 -1.18 -2.37 9.25
N THR A 29 -2.31 -1.67 9.17
CA THR A 29 -2.85 -0.94 10.31
C THR A 29 -3.23 -1.89 11.45
N MET A 30 -3.91 -3.01 11.15
CA MET A 30 -4.30 -4.00 12.16
C MET A 30 -3.10 -4.72 12.77
N ASP A 31 -2.02 -4.90 12.01
CA ASP A 31 -0.79 -5.54 12.46
C ASP A 31 0.01 -4.63 13.41
N ILE A 32 0.20 -3.36 13.05
CA ILE A 32 1.09 -2.45 13.77
C ILE A 32 0.39 -1.70 14.91
N LEU A 33 -0.85 -1.24 14.69
CA LEU A 33 -1.54 -0.33 15.61
C LEU A 33 -1.67 -0.85 17.05
N PRO A 34 -1.95 -2.14 17.31
CA PRO A 34 -2.05 -2.65 18.68
C PRO A 34 -0.75 -2.49 19.46
N THR A 35 0.38 -2.90 18.87
CA THR A 35 1.71 -2.82 19.50
C THR A 35 2.15 -1.37 19.69
N LEU A 36 1.94 -0.53 18.67
CA LEU A 36 2.22 0.91 18.69
C LEU A 36 1.43 1.59 19.82
N LEU A 37 0.12 1.34 19.92
CA LEU A 37 -0.73 1.96 20.92
C LEU A 37 -0.33 1.58 22.34
N LEU A 38 -0.07 0.29 22.59
CA LEU A 38 0.41 -0.18 23.89
C LEU A 38 1.76 0.43 24.24
N THR A 39 2.69 0.50 23.29
CA THR A 39 4.01 1.09 23.50
C THR A 39 3.93 2.58 23.82
N VAL A 40 3.05 3.32 23.15
CA VAL A 40 2.87 4.76 23.39
C VAL A 40 2.18 5.03 24.72
N LEU A 41 1.13 4.27 25.06
CA LEU A 41 0.36 4.48 26.29
C LEU A 41 1.08 4.05 27.56
N TYR A 42 1.83 2.94 27.51
CA TYR A 42 2.46 2.34 28.68
C TYR A 42 3.98 2.46 28.69
N GLY A 43 4.58 3.10 27.66
CA GLY A 43 6.04 3.25 27.53
C GLY A 43 6.76 1.94 27.14
N ARG A 44 6.07 0.81 27.14
CA ARG A 44 6.58 -0.52 26.77
C ARG A 44 5.47 -1.46 26.38
N CYS A 45 5.78 -2.44 25.52
CA CYS A 45 4.91 -3.55 25.18
C CYS A 45 5.71 -4.86 25.25
N THR A 46 5.12 -5.91 25.79
CA THR A 46 5.74 -7.24 25.83
C THR A 46 5.04 -8.12 24.79
N VAL A 47 5.81 -8.65 23.85
CA VAL A 47 5.33 -9.55 22.80
C VAL A 47 6.15 -10.83 22.78
N THR A 48 5.58 -11.94 22.33
CA THR A 48 6.35 -13.17 22.10
C THR A 48 7.21 -13.03 20.85
N LEU A 49 8.32 -13.75 20.79
CA LEU A 49 9.19 -13.76 19.61
C LEU A 49 8.42 -14.18 18.34
N SER A 50 7.57 -15.19 18.45
CA SER A 50 6.75 -15.64 17.31
C SER A 50 5.80 -14.54 16.83
N SER A 51 5.14 -13.82 17.73
CA SER A 51 4.27 -12.70 17.36
C SER A 51 5.06 -11.56 16.71
N CYS A 52 6.28 -11.31 17.19
CA CYS A 52 7.16 -10.30 16.62
C CYS A 52 7.61 -10.69 15.19
N ILE A 53 8.01 -11.93 14.96
CA ILE A 53 8.38 -12.43 13.63
C ILE A 53 7.18 -12.34 12.67
N ILE A 54 5.99 -12.76 13.10
CA ILE A 54 4.76 -12.68 12.29
C ILE A 54 4.47 -11.23 11.90
N GLN A 55 4.61 -10.28 12.84
CA GLN A 55 4.41 -8.86 12.59
C GLN A 55 5.36 -8.34 11.48
N VAL A 56 6.66 -8.62 11.60
CA VAL A 56 7.64 -8.24 10.57
C VAL A 56 7.28 -8.83 9.21
N CYS A 57 6.89 -10.11 9.16
CA CYS A 57 6.56 -10.79 7.91
C CYS A 57 5.27 -10.25 7.26
N ILE A 58 4.23 -9.95 8.05
CA ILE A 58 2.97 -9.37 7.54
C ILE A 58 3.23 -7.96 7.00
N PHE A 59 4.01 -7.15 7.72
CA PHE A 59 4.38 -5.81 7.28
C PHE A 59 5.14 -5.84 5.96
N ALA A 60 6.22 -6.62 5.87
CA ALA A 60 7.04 -6.74 4.65
C ALA A 60 6.24 -7.26 3.44
N ASN A 61 5.36 -8.24 3.66
CA ASN A 61 4.46 -8.75 2.61
C ASN A 61 3.49 -7.67 2.10
N SER A 62 2.90 -6.90 2.99
CA SER A 62 1.97 -5.83 2.62
C SER A 62 2.68 -4.73 1.83
N GLU A 63 3.86 -4.31 2.25
CA GLU A 63 4.70 -3.31 1.58
C GLU A 63 5.09 -3.78 0.16
N ALA A 64 5.55 -5.03 0.02
CA ALA A 64 5.88 -5.62 -1.27
C ALA A 64 4.66 -5.69 -2.19
N SER A 65 3.50 -6.06 -1.67
CA SER A 65 2.23 -6.11 -2.40
C SER A 65 1.79 -4.73 -2.87
N GLU A 66 1.96 -3.68 -2.05
CA GLU A 66 1.68 -2.29 -2.44
C GLU A 66 2.57 -1.83 -3.59
N CYS A 67 3.87 -2.11 -3.56
CA CYS A 67 4.79 -1.80 -4.66
C CYS A 67 4.33 -2.42 -5.98
N LEU A 68 3.99 -3.71 -5.95
CA LEU A 68 3.53 -4.44 -7.14
C LEU A 68 2.17 -3.90 -7.64
N LEU A 69 1.22 -3.65 -6.75
CA LEU A 69 -0.08 -3.06 -7.10
C LEU A 69 0.06 -1.69 -7.74
N LEU A 70 0.90 -0.81 -7.17
CA LEU A 70 1.18 0.51 -7.74
C LEU A 70 1.81 0.40 -9.14
N SER A 71 2.65 -0.59 -9.39
CA SER A 71 3.21 -0.80 -10.73
C SER A 71 2.16 -1.26 -11.74
N VAL A 72 1.26 -2.17 -11.38
CA VAL A 72 0.13 -2.59 -12.23
C VAL A 72 -0.83 -1.41 -12.49
N MET A 73 -1.08 -0.57 -11.47
CA MET A 73 -1.89 0.64 -11.62
C MET A 73 -1.23 1.67 -12.54
N SER A 74 0.10 1.79 -12.54
CA SER A 74 0.81 2.66 -13.47
C SER A 74 0.70 2.16 -14.92
N TYR A 75 0.74 0.86 -15.12
CA TYR A 75 0.50 0.23 -16.41
C TYR A 75 -0.94 0.43 -16.89
N ASP A 76 -1.93 0.33 -16.00
CA ASP A 76 -3.33 0.67 -16.29
C ASP A 76 -3.45 2.13 -16.79
N ARG A 77 -2.82 3.07 -16.12
CA ARG A 77 -2.81 4.48 -16.55
C ARG A 77 -2.09 4.68 -17.89
N TYR A 78 -0.97 4.00 -18.09
CA TYR A 78 -0.26 4.03 -19.37
C TYR A 78 -1.16 3.55 -20.52
N LEU A 79 -1.82 2.43 -20.38
CA LEU A 79 -2.73 1.93 -21.42
C LEU A 79 -3.91 2.87 -21.66
N ALA A 80 -4.51 3.43 -20.62
CA ALA A 80 -5.66 4.32 -20.75
C ALA A 80 -5.32 5.62 -21.49
N ILE A 81 -4.10 6.11 -21.40
CA ILE A 81 -3.68 7.39 -22.00
C ILE A 81 -2.93 7.18 -23.32
N CYS A 82 -1.98 6.23 -23.35
CA CYS A 82 -1.12 6.03 -24.52
C CYS A 82 -1.72 5.06 -25.55
N ASN A 83 -2.55 4.11 -25.13
CA ASN A 83 -3.12 3.07 -26.01
C ASN A 83 -4.62 2.85 -25.75
N PRO A 84 -5.48 3.88 -25.86
CA PRO A 84 -6.89 3.81 -25.44
C PRO A 84 -7.71 2.78 -26.27
N LEU A 85 -7.35 2.53 -27.53
CA LEU A 85 -8.04 1.55 -28.36
C LEU A 85 -7.80 0.09 -27.92
N ARG A 86 -6.68 -0.19 -27.27
CA ARG A 86 -6.33 -1.52 -26.75
C ARG A 86 -6.64 -1.68 -25.27
N TYR A 87 -7.05 -0.62 -24.60
CA TYR A 87 -7.27 -0.63 -23.15
C TYR A 87 -8.25 -1.71 -22.71
N SER A 88 -9.43 -1.78 -23.31
CA SER A 88 -10.49 -2.73 -22.94
C SER A 88 -10.12 -4.20 -23.19
N SER A 89 -9.27 -4.48 -24.18
CA SER A 89 -8.81 -5.83 -24.48
C SER A 89 -7.68 -6.28 -23.53
N MET A 90 -6.79 -5.37 -23.17
CA MET A 90 -5.64 -5.68 -22.31
C MET A 90 -5.99 -5.64 -20.81
N MET A 91 -6.77 -4.64 -20.36
CA MET A 91 -7.26 -4.53 -18.98
C MET A 91 -8.57 -5.30 -18.78
N SER A 92 -8.61 -6.55 -19.25
CA SER A 92 -9.75 -7.44 -19.03
C SER A 92 -9.88 -7.82 -17.54
N TYR A 93 -11.09 -8.18 -17.12
CA TYR A 93 -11.33 -8.66 -15.74
C TYR A 93 -10.41 -9.84 -15.36
N ARG A 94 -10.17 -10.76 -16.32
CA ARG A 94 -9.24 -11.89 -16.10
C ARG A 94 -7.83 -11.40 -15.80
N PHE A 95 -7.32 -10.44 -16.57
CA PHE A 95 -5.99 -9.86 -16.33
C PHE A 95 -5.91 -9.23 -14.95
N CYS A 96 -6.88 -8.39 -14.58
CA CYS A 96 -6.91 -7.73 -13.27
C CYS A 96 -6.92 -8.75 -12.12
N LEU A 97 -7.80 -9.78 -12.21
CA LEU A 97 -7.89 -10.82 -11.19
C LEU A 97 -6.61 -11.64 -11.10
N THR A 98 -6.04 -12.06 -12.25
CA THR A 98 -4.78 -12.81 -12.27
C THR A 98 -3.63 -12.00 -11.68
N SER A 99 -3.53 -10.71 -12.02
CA SER A 99 -2.50 -9.82 -11.46
C SER A 99 -2.59 -9.75 -9.93
N VAL A 100 -3.79 -9.58 -9.39
CA VAL A 100 -4.00 -9.56 -7.92
C VAL A 100 -3.64 -10.89 -7.28
N ILE A 101 -4.09 -12.02 -7.86
CA ILE A 101 -3.74 -13.35 -7.34
C ILE A 101 -2.23 -13.55 -7.34
N VAL A 102 -1.54 -13.18 -8.42
CA VAL A 102 -0.08 -13.30 -8.51
C VAL A 102 0.61 -12.44 -7.44
N VAL A 103 0.19 -11.19 -7.27
CA VAL A 103 0.74 -10.30 -6.24
C VAL A 103 0.64 -10.92 -4.84
N TRP A 104 -0.56 -11.39 -4.46
CA TRP A 104 -0.76 -11.99 -3.14
C TRP A 104 -0.01 -13.31 -2.96
N LEU A 105 0.05 -14.16 -3.99
CA LEU A 105 0.80 -15.42 -3.93
C LEU A 105 2.31 -15.17 -3.82
N MET A 106 2.85 -14.24 -4.58
CA MET A 106 4.28 -13.89 -4.50
C MET A 106 4.63 -13.34 -3.12
N GLY A 107 3.83 -12.42 -2.59
CA GLY A 107 4.03 -11.88 -1.25
C GLY A 107 3.93 -12.96 -0.17
N PHE A 108 2.93 -13.85 -0.26
CA PHE A 108 2.78 -14.95 0.69
C PHE A 108 3.97 -15.92 0.68
N MET A 109 4.52 -16.22 -0.49
CA MET A 109 5.72 -17.06 -0.61
C MET A 109 6.94 -16.42 0.05
N VAL A 110 7.14 -15.11 -0.16
CA VAL A 110 8.22 -14.36 0.52
C VAL A 110 8.00 -14.38 2.03
N MET A 111 6.78 -14.09 2.49
CA MET A 111 6.43 -14.13 3.92
C MET A 111 6.74 -15.49 4.57
N LEU A 112 6.46 -16.60 3.89
CA LEU A 112 6.77 -17.93 4.40
C LEU A 112 8.28 -18.17 4.53
N ILE A 113 9.06 -17.76 3.52
CA ILE A 113 10.52 -17.90 3.53
C ILE A 113 11.12 -17.07 4.67
N ASP A 114 10.66 -15.84 4.82
CA ASP A 114 11.11 -14.94 5.90
C ASP A 114 10.78 -15.52 7.27
N ALA A 115 9.56 -15.99 7.49
CA ALA A 115 9.11 -16.55 8.76
C ALA A 115 9.93 -17.82 9.13
N ILE A 116 10.14 -18.73 8.18
CA ILE A 116 10.93 -19.96 8.39
C ILE A 116 12.38 -19.57 8.71
N SER A 117 12.99 -18.67 7.94
CA SER A 117 14.37 -18.24 8.13
C SER A 117 14.57 -17.59 9.49
N MET A 118 13.72 -16.61 9.84
CA MET A 118 13.81 -15.91 11.12
C MET A 118 13.54 -16.84 12.32
N SER A 119 12.66 -17.82 12.17
CA SER A 119 12.36 -18.78 13.24
C SER A 119 13.53 -19.75 13.50
N SER A 120 14.45 -19.90 12.56
CA SER A 120 15.65 -20.74 12.71
C SER A 120 16.81 -20.03 13.42
N PHE A 121 16.74 -18.71 13.60
CA PHE A 121 17.79 -17.93 14.23
C PHE A 121 17.77 -18.07 15.76
N HIS A 122 18.96 -18.04 16.35
CA HIS A 122 19.15 -17.99 17.79
C HIS A 122 19.27 -16.54 18.22
N PHE A 123 18.39 -16.11 19.12
CA PHE A 123 18.38 -14.75 19.66
C PHE A 123 19.01 -14.75 21.07
N CYS A 124 19.97 -13.86 21.30
CA CYS A 124 20.78 -13.81 22.53
C CYS A 124 20.74 -12.40 23.14
N GLY A 125 21.14 -12.32 24.43
CA GLY A 125 21.25 -11.06 25.14
C GLY A 125 19.90 -10.49 25.59
N PRO A 126 19.85 -9.20 25.95
CA PRO A 126 18.63 -8.55 26.40
C PRO A 126 17.63 -8.47 25.24
N GLN A 127 16.49 -9.14 25.39
CA GLN A 127 15.42 -9.17 24.38
C GLN A 127 14.61 -7.88 24.42
N ILE A 128 15.27 -6.75 24.16
CA ILE A 128 14.68 -5.41 24.18
C ILE A 128 14.84 -4.78 22.81
N ILE A 129 13.71 -4.49 22.16
CA ILE A 129 13.65 -3.75 20.90
C ILE A 129 13.33 -2.30 21.21
N ASN A 130 14.25 -1.39 20.91
CA ASN A 130 14.03 0.04 21.07
C ASN A 130 13.29 0.63 19.89
N HIS A 131 12.04 0.15 19.65
CA HIS A 131 11.16 0.59 18.55
C HIS A 131 9.70 0.58 19.01
N PHE A 132 8.79 1.16 18.22
CA PHE A 132 7.36 1.21 18.53
C PHE A 132 6.60 -0.08 18.18
N TYR A 133 7.15 -0.89 17.29
CA TYR A 133 6.64 -2.18 16.84
C TYR A 133 7.84 -3.06 16.45
N CYS A 134 7.60 -4.33 16.16
CA CYS A 134 8.64 -5.22 15.67
C CYS A 134 9.00 -4.86 14.23
N ASP A 135 10.26 -4.50 14.02
CA ASP A 135 10.80 -4.19 12.70
C ASP A 135 12.00 -5.11 12.41
N LEU A 136 12.29 -5.33 11.12
CA LEU A 136 13.28 -6.29 10.67
C LEU A 136 14.68 -5.98 11.22
N GLU A 137 15.16 -4.76 11.02
CA GLU A 137 16.52 -4.38 11.43
C GLU A 137 16.75 -4.50 12.94
N PRO A 138 15.88 -3.98 13.83
CA PRO A 138 16.01 -4.16 15.26
C PRO A 138 15.99 -5.62 15.72
N ILE A 139 15.16 -6.48 15.11
CA ILE A 139 15.09 -7.89 15.51
C ILE A 139 16.33 -8.66 15.05
N MET A 140 16.86 -8.36 13.86
CA MET A 140 18.07 -8.98 13.34
C MET A 140 19.31 -8.65 14.19
N GLN A 141 19.37 -7.46 14.79
CA GLN A 141 20.45 -7.07 15.70
C GLN A 141 20.51 -7.89 17.00
N LEU A 142 19.42 -8.58 17.37
CA LEU A 142 19.36 -9.47 18.53
C LEU A 142 19.80 -10.90 18.19
N SER A 143 20.03 -11.22 16.92
CA SER A 143 20.45 -12.56 16.48
C SER A 143 21.93 -12.79 16.73
N CYS A 144 22.25 -13.99 17.26
CA CYS A 144 23.63 -14.50 17.38
C CYS A 144 23.98 -15.44 16.23
N SER A 145 23.03 -15.82 15.42
CA SER A 145 23.26 -16.65 14.24
C SER A 145 23.93 -15.85 13.13
N ASP A 146 24.63 -16.53 12.24
CA ASP A 146 25.07 -15.92 10.99
C ASP A 146 23.85 -15.61 10.09
N THR A 147 23.60 -14.35 9.88
CA THR A 147 22.47 -13.84 9.11
C THR A 147 22.86 -13.38 7.68
N SER A 148 24.08 -13.65 7.26
CA SER A 148 24.63 -13.15 5.98
C SER A 148 23.81 -13.59 4.78
N LEU A 149 23.39 -14.87 4.71
CA LEU A 149 22.54 -15.38 3.63
C LEU A 149 21.14 -14.73 3.65
N PHE A 150 20.60 -14.47 4.84
CA PHE A 150 19.31 -13.82 4.97
C PHE A 150 19.38 -12.35 4.53
N HIS A 151 20.46 -11.62 4.82
CA HIS A 151 20.67 -10.28 4.27
C HIS A 151 20.75 -10.27 2.74
N ILE A 152 21.41 -11.25 2.12
CA ILE A 152 21.43 -11.38 0.66
C ILE A 152 20.01 -11.65 0.13
N TRP A 153 19.25 -12.52 0.78
CA TRP A 153 17.86 -12.79 0.43
C TRP A 153 17.00 -11.53 0.47
N ILE A 154 17.06 -10.76 1.57
CA ILE A 154 16.33 -9.49 1.71
C ILE A 154 16.72 -8.50 0.60
N LEU A 155 18.00 -8.43 0.23
CA LEU A 155 18.46 -7.57 -0.87
C LEU A 155 17.86 -8.00 -2.21
N ILE A 156 17.78 -9.30 -2.48
CA ILE A 156 17.13 -9.85 -3.69
C ILE A 156 15.65 -9.49 -3.70
N VAL A 157 14.94 -9.72 -2.59
CA VAL A 157 13.51 -9.41 -2.45
C VAL A 157 13.28 -7.91 -2.63
N ALA A 158 14.04 -7.05 -1.97
CA ALA A 158 13.93 -5.60 -2.11
C ALA A 158 14.16 -5.16 -3.57
N THR A 159 15.13 -5.76 -4.26
CA THR A 159 15.36 -5.46 -5.68
C THR A 159 14.17 -5.85 -6.54
N LEU A 160 13.63 -7.06 -6.38
CA LEU A 160 12.54 -7.57 -7.21
C LEU A 160 11.19 -6.91 -6.90
N PHE A 161 10.90 -6.61 -5.63
CA PHE A 161 9.59 -6.13 -5.21
C PHE A 161 9.50 -4.61 -5.02
N ILE A 162 10.62 -3.91 -4.90
CA ILE A 162 10.65 -2.45 -4.76
C ILE A 162 11.25 -1.79 -5.99
N MET A 163 12.48 -2.15 -6.38
CA MET A 163 13.20 -1.46 -7.45
C MET A 163 12.62 -1.74 -8.83
N VAL A 164 12.28 -3.01 -9.15
CA VAL A 164 11.67 -3.35 -10.45
C VAL A 164 10.32 -2.66 -10.63
N PRO A 165 9.36 -2.72 -9.68
CA PRO A 165 8.13 -1.94 -9.74
C PRO A 165 8.36 -0.44 -9.88
N PHE A 166 9.32 0.14 -9.17
CA PHE A 166 9.66 1.55 -9.30
C PHE A 166 10.09 1.92 -10.72
N ILE A 167 10.95 1.12 -11.35
CA ILE A 167 11.38 1.32 -12.74
C ILE A 167 10.18 1.25 -13.71
N VAL A 168 9.28 0.28 -13.51
CA VAL A 168 8.04 0.16 -14.31
C VAL A 168 7.18 1.41 -14.18
N ILE A 169 7.00 1.92 -12.96
CA ILE A 169 6.23 3.14 -12.68
C ILE A 169 6.86 4.34 -13.39
N VAL A 170 8.15 4.58 -13.18
CA VAL A 170 8.87 5.72 -13.79
C VAL A 170 8.77 5.65 -15.31
N THR A 171 9.04 4.50 -15.91
CA THR A 171 8.95 4.29 -17.35
C THR A 171 7.54 4.57 -17.87
N SER A 172 6.50 4.04 -17.22
CA SER A 172 5.10 4.27 -17.58
C SER A 172 4.76 5.77 -17.56
N TYR A 173 5.16 6.48 -16.51
CA TYR A 173 4.91 7.91 -16.39
C TYR A 173 5.71 8.78 -17.37
N LEU A 174 6.92 8.39 -17.74
CA LEU A 174 7.66 9.06 -18.81
C LEU A 174 6.89 9.01 -20.14
N TYR A 175 6.39 7.82 -20.52
CA TYR A 175 5.55 7.68 -21.72
C TYR A 175 4.24 8.45 -21.62
N ILE A 176 3.57 8.45 -20.47
CA ILE A 176 2.36 9.23 -20.22
C ILE A 176 2.61 10.72 -20.43
N VAL A 177 3.67 11.27 -19.85
CA VAL A 177 4.04 12.70 -20.00
C VAL A 177 4.31 13.05 -21.46
N ILE A 178 5.14 12.24 -22.16
CA ILE A 178 5.43 12.45 -23.57
C ILE A 178 4.13 12.45 -24.41
N THR A 179 3.20 11.54 -24.10
CA THR A 179 1.92 11.44 -24.82
C THR A 179 1.02 12.65 -24.52
N ILE A 180 0.93 13.09 -23.27
CA ILE A 180 0.13 14.26 -22.87
C ILE A 180 0.66 15.54 -23.54
N LEU A 181 1.96 15.69 -23.65
CA LEU A 181 2.57 16.86 -24.32
C LEU A 181 2.25 16.92 -25.81
N LYS A 182 1.99 15.77 -26.47
CA LYS A 182 1.59 15.69 -27.87
C LYS A 182 0.10 16.01 -28.12
N ILE A 183 -0.74 16.08 -27.08
CA ILE A 183 -2.16 16.41 -27.21
C ILE A 183 -2.28 17.90 -27.57
N PRO A 184 -2.88 18.28 -28.72
CA PRO A 184 -2.93 19.68 -29.15
C PRO A 184 -3.84 20.56 -28.28
N SER A 185 -4.91 19.99 -27.74
CA SER A 185 -5.90 20.69 -26.92
C SER A 185 -5.44 20.84 -25.47
N THR A 186 -5.45 22.09 -24.94
CA THR A 186 -5.18 22.37 -23.52
C THR A 186 -6.17 21.68 -22.57
N THR A 187 -7.45 21.65 -22.94
CA THR A 187 -8.51 20.96 -22.20
C THR A 187 -8.27 19.44 -22.18
N GLY A 188 -7.86 18.85 -23.33
CA GLY A 188 -7.49 17.44 -23.42
C GLY A 188 -6.29 17.10 -22.54
N ARG A 189 -5.24 17.92 -22.54
CA ARG A 189 -4.06 17.75 -21.65
C ARG A 189 -4.45 17.80 -20.18
N HIS A 190 -5.27 18.77 -19.80
CA HIS A 190 -5.73 18.90 -18.42
C HIS A 190 -6.56 17.69 -17.97
N LYS A 191 -7.43 17.18 -18.82
CA LYS A 191 -8.24 15.98 -18.56
C LYS A 191 -7.36 14.74 -18.37
N ALA A 192 -6.39 14.51 -19.28
CA ALA A 192 -5.46 13.38 -19.21
C ALA A 192 -4.60 13.45 -17.92
N PHE A 193 -4.05 14.62 -17.59
CA PHE A 193 -3.28 14.83 -16.36
C PHE A 193 -4.13 14.59 -15.10
N SER A 194 -5.36 15.10 -15.07
CA SER A 194 -6.28 14.88 -13.95
C SER A 194 -6.58 13.40 -13.71
N THR A 195 -6.62 12.58 -14.77
CA THR A 195 -6.88 11.13 -14.69
C THR A 195 -5.77 10.36 -13.96
N CYS A 196 -4.51 10.78 -14.09
CA CYS A 196 -3.37 10.08 -13.49
C CYS A 196 -2.80 10.78 -12.23
N SER A 197 -3.22 12.01 -11.94
CA SER A 197 -2.63 12.80 -10.85
C SER A 197 -2.80 12.21 -9.46
N SER A 198 -3.94 11.58 -9.16
CA SER A 198 -4.16 10.92 -7.85
C SER A 198 -3.20 9.76 -7.63
N HIS A 199 -3.01 8.92 -8.65
CA HIS A 199 -2.05 7.81 -8.58
C HIS A 199 -0.60 8.33 -8.46
N LEU A 200 -0.23 9.34 -9.24
CA LEU A 200 1.10 9.92 -9.17
C LEU A 200 1.43 10.50 -7.79
N ILE A 201 0.46 11.13 -7.12
CA ILE A 201 0.64 11.64 -5.75
C ILE A 201 0.86 10.51 -4.77
N VAL A 202 0.05 9.44 -4.84
CA VAL A 202 0.21 8.27 -3.95
C VAL A 202 1.57 7.63 -4.16
N VAL A 203 1.97 7.38 -5.42
CA VAL A 203 3.31 6.86 -5.76
C VAL A 203 4.43 7.75 -5.22
N SER A 204 4.30 9.08 -5.37
CA SER A 204 5.31 10.02 -4.88
C SER A 204 5.43 10.01 -3.36
N ILE A 205 4.32 9.90 -2.64
CA ILE A 205 4.33 9.79 -1.17
C ILE A 205 4.92 8.45 -0.76
N PHE A 206 4.44 7.35 -1.32
CA PHE A 206 4.88 6.00 -0.98
C PHE A 206 6.39 5.83 -1.21
N TYR A 207 6.87 6.04 -2.43
CA TYR A 207 8.29 5.89 -2.73
C TYR A 207 9.15 7.00 -2.12
N GLY A 208 8.63 8.20 -1.96
CA GLY A 208 9.32 9.29 -1.27
C GLY A 208 9.59 8.98 0.20
N THR A 209 8.59 8.47 0.91
CA THR A 209 8.76 8.04 2.31
C THR A 209 9.66 6.80 2.42
N LEU A 210 9.49 5.81 1.53
CA LEU A 210 10.31 4.61 1.46
C LEU A 210 11.80 4.96 1.27
N ILE A 211 12.11 5.77 0.25
CA ILE A 211 13.49 6.23 -0.03
C ILE A 211 14.05 6.99 1.18
N THR A 212 13.22 7.84 1.81
CA THR A 212 13.64 8.61 2.98
C THR A 212 13.99 7.67 4.14
N VAL A 213 13.16 6.68 4.44
CA VAL A 213 13.44 5.67 5.46
C VAL A 213 14.76 4.95 5.17
N TYR A 214 14.95 4.45 3.95
CA TYR A 214 16.16 3.71 3.59
C TYR A 214 17.43 4.57 3.58
N LEU A 215 17.38 5.80 3.05
CA LEU A 215 18.54 6.69 3.03
C LEU A 215 18.95 7.17 4.41
N PHE A 216 17.99 7.37 5.31
CA PHE A 216 18.23 7.88 6.65
C PHE A 216 18.27 6.79 7.73
N SER A 217 18.09 5.50 7.39
CA SER A 217 18.28 4.36 8.30
C SER A 217 19.71 3.83 8.30
N THR A 218 20.69 4.54 7.71
CA THR A 218 22.09 4.11 7.66
C THR A 218 22.77 4.18 9.03
N LYS A 219 23.73 3.28 9.25
CA LYS A 219 24.50 3.13 10.49
C LYS A 219 25.05 4.47 10.99
N GLY A 220 24.71 4.84 12.23
CA GLY A 220 25.24 6.05 12.92
C GLY A 220 24.23 7.19 13.14
N GLN A 221 22.98 7.02 12.72
CA GLN A 221 21.95 8.03 12.97
C GLN A 221 21.24 7.89 14.32
N SER A 222 20.60 8.99 14.74
CA SER A 222 19.81 9.03 15.96
C SER A 222 18.67 8.00 15.92
N PRO A 223 18.56 7.11 16.94
CA PRO A 223 17.44 6.17 17.05
C PRO A 223 16.07 6.85 17.00
N ILE A 224 15.98 8.11 17.40
CA ILE A 224 14.76 8.91 17.37
C ILE A 224 14.35 9.19 15.92
N LEU A 225 15.30 9.56 15.08
CA LEU A 225 15.01 9.84 13.66
C LEU A 225 14.48 8.59 12.93
N SER A 226 15.12 7.44 13.14
CA SER A 226 14.65 6.16 12.57
C SER A 226 13.21 5.85 12.99
N LYS A 227 12.89 5.99 14.28
CA LYS A 227 11.51 5.80 14.79
C LYS A 227 10.49 6.74 14.16
N VAL A 228 10.83 8.03 14.03
CA VAL A 228 9.93 9.02 13.42
C VAL A 228 9.68 8.70 11.95
N LEU A 229 10.72 8.34 11.21
CA LEU A 229 10.60 7.97 9.80
C LEU A 229 9.77 6.70 9.61
N SER A 230 9.99 5.68 10.45
CA SER A 230 9.17 4.46 10.44
C SER A 230 7.70 4.76 10.71
N LEU A 231 7.38 5.64 11.68
CA LEU A 231 6.00 6.08 11.93
C LEU A 231 5.41 6.85 10.75
N MET A 232 6.18 7.74 10.12
CA MET A 232 5.73 8.45 8.92
C MET A 232 5.34 7.46 7.81
N PHE A 233 6.12 6.44 7.59
CA PHE A 233 5.85 5.43 6.59
C PHE A 233 4.64 4.56 6.96
N THR A 234 4.61 3.99 8.16
CA THR A 234 3.61 3.00 8.57
C THR A 234 2.24 3.58 8.93
N VAL A 235 2.17 4.85 9.32
CA VAL A 235 0.92 5.52 9.72
C VAL A 235 0.44 6.50 8.65
N LEU A 236 1.33 7.35 8.13
CA LEU A 236 0.94 8.42 7.20
C LEU A 236 0.51 7.86 5.84
N THR A 237 1.21 6.86 5.31
CA THR A 237 0.89 6.28 3.99
C THR A 237 -0.50 5.65 3.96
N PRO A 238 -0.88 4.73 4.88
CA PRO A 238 -2.22 4.16 4.93
C PRO A 238 -3.33 5.19 5.19
N LEU A 239 -3.05 6.27 5.92
CA LEU A 239 -4.01 7.35 6.14
C LEU A 239 -4.22 8.21 4.89
N LEU A 240 -3.16 8.51 4.16
CA LEU A 240 -3.24 9.40 2.98
C LEU A 240 -3.83 8.71 1.76
N ASN A 241 -3.60 7.41 1.57
CA ASN A 241 -4.13 6.66 0.42
C ASN A 241 -5.64 6.83 0.25
N PRO A 242 -6.51 6.48 1.23
CA PRO A 242 -7.95 6.65 1.08
C PRO A 242 -8.37 8.12 0.97
N ILE A 243 -7.67 9.05 1.62
CA ILE A 243 -7.97 10.49 1.54
C ILE A 243 -7.73 10.99 0.12
N ILE A 244 -6.57 10.71 -0.48
CA ILE A 244 -6.19 11.16 -1.82
C ILE A 244 -7.13 10.58 -2.86
N TYR A 245 -7.39 9.27 -2.81
CA TYR A 245 -8.29 8.62 -3.75
C TYR A 245 -9.74 9.07 -3.59
N THR A 246 -10.21 9.37 -2.38
CA THR A 246 -11.57 9.81 -2.13
C THR A 246 -11.76 11.29 -2.46
N LEU A 247 -10.88 12.17 -1.96
CA LEU A 247 -11.05 13.61 -2.10
C LEU A 247 -10.75 14.13 -3.50
N ARG A 248 -9.88 13.48 -4.25
CA ARG A 248 -9.46 13.93 -5.57
C ARG A 248 -10.24 13.28 -6.71
N ASN A 249 -10.88 12.13 -6.45
CA ASN A 249 -11.61 11.39 -7.47
C ASN A 249 -13.07 11.84 -7.55
N LYS A 250 -13.48 12.37 -8.72
CA LYS A 250 -14.85 12.84 -8.97
C LYS A 250 -15.88 11.71 -8.90
N ASP A 251 -15.54 10.54 -9.42
CA ASP A 251 -16.45 9.39 -9.49
C ASP A 251 -16.75 8.84 -8.09
N ILE A 252 -15.75 8.80 -7.21
CA ILE A 252 -15.95 8.40 -5.81
C ILE A 252 -16.80 9.44 -5.06
N LYS A 253 -16.56 10.74 -5.28
CA LYS A 253 -17.41 11.80 -4.70
C LYS A 253 -18.86 11.68 -5.15
N GLU A 254 -19.09 11.45 -6.42
CA GLU A 254 -20.44 11.28 -6.97
C GLU A 254 -21.12 10.03 -6.40
N ALA A 255 -20.41 8.91 -6.31
CA ALA A 255 -20.92 7.68 -5.71
C ALA A 255 -21.26 7.87 -4.21
N LEU A 256 -20.41 8.57 -3.45
CA LEU A 256 -20.67 8.93 -2.05
C LEU A 256 -21.88 9.84 -1.90
N HIS A 257 -22.06 10.81 -2.79
CA HIS A 257 -23.21 11.69 -2.79
C HIS A 257 -24.52 10.93 -3.06
N LYS A 258 -24.51 10.04 -4.06
CA LYS A 258 -25.65 9.15 -4.34
C LYS A 258 -26.00 8.25 -3.16
N LEU A 259 -25.00 7.67 -2.49
CA LEU A 259 -25.20 6.85 -1.30
C LEU A 259 -25.81 7.66 -0.13
N LYS A 260 -25.32 8.89 0.11
CA LYS A 260 -25.91 9.78 1.14
C LYS A 260 -27.38 10.07 0.87
N ILE A 261 -27.75 10.28 -0.38
CA ILE A 261 -29.14 10.53 -0.79
C ILE A 261 -29.99 9.28 -0.49
N LEU A 262 -29.54 8.10 -0.94
CA LEU A 262 -30.25 6.83 -0.70
C LEU A 262 -30.46 6.53 0.80
N LEU A 263 -29.44 6.76 1.63
CA LEU A 263 -29.54 6.58 3.07
C LEU A 263 -30.52 7.57 3.71
N ARG A 264 -30.56 8.82 3.26
CA ARG A 264 -31.54 9.82 3.76
C ARG A 264 -32.98 9.43 3.40
N PHE A 265 -33.22 8.95 2.19
CA PHE A 265 -34.54 8.50 1.77
C PHE A 265 -34.95 7.19 2.46
N GLY A 266 -34.04 6.24 2.67
CA GLY A 266 -34.29 5.00 3.40
C GLY A 266 -34.68 5.24 4.87
N TYR A 267 -33.98 6.14 5.56
CA TYR A 267 -34.32 6.56 6.92
C TYR A 267 -35.67 7.31 7.01
N GLY A 268 -36.00 8.09 6.00
CA GLY A 268 -37.28 8.83 5.94
C GLY A 268 -38.49 7.89 5.78
N HIS A 269 -38.31 6.77 5.08
CA HIS A 269 -39.37 5.80 4.89
C HIS A 269 -39.60 4.93 6.13
N GLN A 270 -38.55 4.50 6.84
CA GLN A 270 -38.67 3.76 8.10
C GLN A 270 -39.28 4.62 9.21
N ARG A 271 -39.03 5.92 9.28
CA ARG A 271 -39.68 6.80 10.28
C ARG A 271 -41.18 6.97 10.04
N ARG A 272 -41.64 6.96 8.78
CA ARG A 272 -43.08 7.05 8.47
C ARG A 272 -43.84 5.79 8.78
N THR A 273 -43.26 4.61 8.66
CA THR A 273 -43.89 3.33 9.02
C THR A 273 -43.96 3.12 10.54
N HIS A 274 -43.03 3.67 11.33
CA HIS A 274 -43.08 3.62 12.80
C HIS A 274 -44.03 4.66 13.45
N LEU A 275 -44.53 5.66 12.70
CA LEU A 275 -45.49 6.64 13.18
C LEU A 275 -46.95 6.30 12.77
N GLN A 276 -47.14 5.22 12.00
CA GLN A 276 -48.47 4.75 11.57
C GLN A 276 -48.92 3.45 12.25
N ASN A 277 -48.10 2.89 13.13
CA ASN A 277 -48.41 1.82 14.05
C ASN A 277 -48.45 2.35 15.50
#